data_2019e9954402827a36856283e6769318
#
_entry.id   2019e9954402827a36856283e6769318
#
_cell.length_a   1.000
_cell.length_b   1.000
_cell.length_c   1.000
_cell.angle_alpha   90.00
_cell.angle_beta   90.00
_cell.angle_gamma   90.00
#
_symmetry.space_group_name_H-M   'P 1'
#
loop_
_entity.id
_entity.type
_entity.pdbx_description
1 polymer ?
#
loop_
_entity_poly.entity_id
_entity_poly.type
_entity_poly.pdbx_seq_one_letter_code
_entity_poly.pdbx_strand_id
1 'polypeptide(L)'
;MAPDLAESAAALDPKGWRWKSAVRIEKTGVQRLELSAAAVAGARSDGGDLRLLRDGRQVPFVVDRRTVYRVLAPTVKATDAEGGRNSVWEIQLPVRGLPVSHLEIDAPEKLFSRRVVVEENRNVPGAGTERAVLGGAQWFRRGETTRLLVPLTIAPSGDRLRLTVDNGDNAPLALANFRVHYRTYALVFKAKAGDPMTLHYGNPGVNAPAYDAAAVESELLAADKVDAVLESP
;
A
#
# COMPACT_ATOMS: atom_id res chain seq x y z
N MET A 1 -14.74 19.37 20.88
CA MET A 1 -13.90 20.58 20.68
C MET A 1 -12.58 20.11 20.07
N ALA A 2 -12.06 20.79 19.04
CA ALA A 2 -10.79 20.38 18.46
C ALA A 2 -9.64 20.69 19.45
N PRO A 3 -8.69 19.77 19.69
CA PRO A 3 -7.60 19.98 20.62
C PRO A 3 -6.76 21.20 20.23
N ASP A 4 -6.13 21.83 21.22
CA ASP A 4 -5.21 22.94 20.96
C ASP A 4 -3.89 22.37 20.41
N LEU A 5 -3.67 22.55 19.12
CA LEU A 5 -2.49 22.11 18.39
C LEU A 5 -1.93 23.28 17.59
N ALA A 6 -0.62 23.49 17.67
CA ALA A 6 0.07 24.48 16.87
C ALA A 6 -0.24 24.30 15.37
N GLU A 7 -0.60 25.37 14.69
CA GLU A 7 -0.92 25.35 13.25
C GLU A 7 0.32 25.09 12.37
N SER A 8 1.53 25.32 12.87
CA SER A 8 2.78 25.07 12.16
C SER A 8 3.94 24.80 13.12
N ALA A 9 4.89 24.00 12.67
CA ALA A 9 6.17 23.74 13.34
C ALA A 9 7.32 24.44 12.59
N ALA A 10 8.54 23.94 12.75
CA ALA A 10 9.73 24.51 12.15
C ALA A 10 9.68 24.56 10.61
N ALA A 11 10.39 25.54 10.02
CA ALA A 11 10.60 25.59 8.59
C ALA A 11 11.39 24.34 8.12
N LEU A 12 11.15 23.89 6.89
CA LEU A 12 11.81 22.73 6.30
C LEU A 12 12.07 22.98 4.82
N ASP A 13 13.32 22.76 4.37
CA ASP A 13 13.65 22.66 2.95
C ASP A 13 13.42 21.20 2.48
N PRO A 14 12.46 20.94 1.58
CA PRO A 14 12.09 19.60 1.18
C PRO A 14 12.97 19.00 0.07
N LYS A 15 14.09 19.60 -0.29
CA LYS A 15 14.95 19.14 -1.42
C LYS A 15 15.40 17.68 -1.32
N GLY A 16 15.44 17.11 -0.11
CA GLY A 16 15.81 15.71 0.12
C GLY A 16 14.69 14.71 -0.12
N TRP A 17 13.46 15.16 -0.37
CA TRP A 17 12.31 14.29 -0.60
C TRP A 17 12.09 14.03 -2.09
N ARG A 18 11.99 12.75 -2.44
CA ARG A 18 11.84 12.32 -3.83
C ARG A 18 10.47 12.67 -4.41
N TRP A 19 9.42 12.61 -3.59
CA TRP A 19 8.03 12.76 -4.02
C TRP A 19 7.32 13.89 -3.29
N LYS A 20 6.41 14.52 -4.04
CA LYS A 20 5.56 15.59 -3.53
C LYS A 20 4.16 15.42 -4.14
N SER A 21 3.11 15.50 -3.28
CA SER A 21 1.71 15.51 -3.70
C SER A 21 0.99 16.70 -3.08
N ALA A 22 0.12 17.35 -3.83
CA ALA A 22 -0.73 18.41 -3.29
C ALA A 22 -1.79 17.79 -2.37
N VAL A 23 -2.18 18.53 -1.33
CA VAL A 23 -3.23 18.14 -0.40
C VAL A 23 -4.32 19.18 -0.44
N ARG A 24 -5.52 18.79 -0.86
CA ARG A 24 -6.68 19.68 -0.95
C ARG A 24 -7.49 19.61 0.34
N ILE A 25 -7.71 20.78 0.94
CA ILE A 25 -8.48 20.99 2.16
C ILE A 25 -9.79 21.69 1.81
N GLU A 26 -10.91 21.00 1.91
CA GLU A 26 -12.22 21.53 1.52
C GLU A 26 -12.92 22.26 2.68
N LYS A 27 -12.70 21.82 3.90
CA LYS A 27 -13.34 22.37 5.09
C LYS A 27 -12.34 22.58 6.22
N THR A 28 -12.53 23.64 6.99
CA THR A 28 -11.74 23.91 8.19
C THR A 28 -12.03 22.89 9.30
N GLY A 29 -10.99 22.42 9.99
CA GLY A 29 -11.13 21.52 11.14
C GLY A 29 -9.99 20.49 11.25
N VAL A 30 -10.27 19.41 11.97
CA VAL A 30 -9.39 18.26 12.04
C VAL A 30 -9.54 17.47 10.74
N GLN A 31 -8.44 17.30 10.03
CA GLN A 31 -8.38 16.61 8.75
C GLN A 31 -7.96 15.17 8.94
N ARG A 32 -8.47 14.28 8.08
CA ARG A 32 -7.99 12.92 7.89
C ARG A 32 -7.50 12.78 6.45
N LEU A 33 -6.20 12.63 6.27
CA LEU A 33 -5.58 12.41 4.96
C LEU A 33 -5.19 10.95 4.83
N GLU A 34 -5.97 10.18 4.10
CA GLU A 34 -5.59 8.80 3.77
C GLU A 34 -4.48 8.81 2.70
N LEU A 35 -3.46 7.99 2.91
CA LEU A 35 -2.36 7.90 1.97
C LEU A 35 -2.77 7.09 0.73
N SER A 36 -2.44 7.61 -0.45
CA SER A 36 -2.61 6.90 -1.71
C SER A 36 -1.66 5.70 -1.81
N ALA A 37 -1.94 4.78 -2.73
CA ALA A 37 -1.04 3.65 -3.01
C ALA A 37 0.39 4.10 -3.32
N ALA A 38 0.54 5.19 -4.10
CA ALA A 38 1.84 5.77 -4.43
C ALA A 38 2.56 6.31 -3.19
N ALA A 39 1.84 7.01 -2.30
CA ALA A 39 2.42 7.55 -1.09
C ALA A 39 2.84 6.45 -0.10
N VAL A 40 2.02 5.41 0.06
CA VAL A 40 2.36 4.25 0.93
C VAL A 40 3.55 3.48 0.37
N ALA A 41 3.62 3.27 -0.94
CA ALA A 41 4.73 2.55 -1.57
C ALA A 41 6.03 3.36 -1.61
N GLY A 42 5.92 4.69 -1.73
CA GLY A 42 7.06 5.59 -1.84
C GLY A 42 7.64 6.06 -0.51
N ALA A 43 6.85 6.02 0.57
CA ALA A 43 7.30 6.38 1.91
C ALA A 43 8.06 5.23 2.59
N ARG A 44 8.80 5.56 3.63
CA ARG A 44 9.35 4.54 4.53
C ARG A 44 8.21 3.74 5.18
N SER A 45 8.46 2.47 5.44
CA SER A 45 7.46 1.56 6.02
C SER A 45 6.94 1.99 7.40
N ASP A 46 7.74 2.74 8.16
CA ASP A 46 7.38 3.33 9.45
C ASP A 46 6.65 4.69 9.32
N GLY A 47 6.59 5.28 8.10
CA GLY A 47 6.08 6.62 7.82
C GLY A 47 6.97 7.74 8.35
N GLY A 48 8.18 7.45 8.80
CA GLY A 48 9.07 8.41 9.45
C GLY A 48 9.61 9.51 8.54
N ASP A 49 9.48 9.36 7.23
CA ASP A 49 9.89 10.35 6.24
C ASP A 49 8.75 11.24 5.73
N LEU A 50 7.52 11.04 6.22
CA LEU A 50 6.39 11.87 5.84
C LEU A 50 6.52 13.28 6.42
N ARG A 51 6.24 14.29 5.60
CA ARG A 51 6.16 15.69 6.02
C ARG A 51 4.98 16.38 5.32
N LEU A 52 4.11 16.98 6.13
CA LEU A 52 3.11 17.93 5.63
C LEU A 52 3.71 19.34 5.70
N LEU A 53 3.68 20.08 4.61
CA LEU A 53 4.16 21.45 4.54
C LEU A 53 3.04 22.40 4.11
N ARG A 54 3.01 23.58 4.74
CA ARG A 54 2.27 24.76 4.37
C ARG A 54 3.22 25.96 4.35
N ASP A 55 3.39 26.62 3.22
CA ASP A 55 4.26 27.79 3.05
C ASP A 55 5.71 27.55 3.57
N GLY A 56 6.27 26.38 3.28
CA GLY A 56 7.63 26.00 3.68
C GLY A 56 7.79 25.63 5.17
N ARG A 57 6.71 25.62 5.94
CA ARG A 57 6.70 25.20 7.35
C ARG A 57 5.99 23.87 7.53
N GLN A 58 6.50 23.05 8.43
CA GLN A 58 5.88 21.76 8.75
C GLN A 58 4.53 21.98 9.45
N VAL A 59 3.56 21.16 9.10
CA VAL A 59 2.27 21.05 9.80
C VAL A 59 2.32 19.80 10.67
N PRO A 60 2.18 19.92 11.99
CA PRO A 60 2.18 18.79 12.89
C PRO A 60 1.02 17.84 12.60
N PHE A 61 1.27 16.54 12.66
CA PHE A 61 0.27 15.50 12.47
C PHE A 61 0.53 14.33 13.40
N VAL A 62 -0.49 13.51 13.60
CA VAL A 62 -0.40 12.17 14.18
C VAL A 62 -0.76 11.13 13.12
N VAL A 63 -0.26 9.91 13.30
CA VAL A 63 -0.53 8.82 12.36
C VAL A 63 -1.66 7.95 12.90
N ASP A 64 -2.79 7.95 12.21
CA ASP A 64 -3.87 7.00 12.49
C ASP A 64 -3.50 5.63 11.89
N ARG A 65 -2.98 4.74 12.75
CA ARG A 65 -2.52 3.40 12.37
C ARG A 65 -3.63 2.36 12.33
N ARG A 66 -4.89 2.76 12.44
CA ARG A 66 -5.99 1.82 12.22
C ARG A 66 -5.85 1.25 10.80
N THR A 67 -5.75 -0.07 10.76
CA THR A 67 -5.51 -0.77 9.49
C THR A 67 -6.72 -0.60 8.58
N VAL A 68 -6.49 0.07 7.46
CA VAL A 68 -7.45 0.19 6.37
C VAL A 68 -6.91 -0.62 5.19
N TYR A 69 -7.74 -1.53 4.68
CA TYR A 69 -7.40 -2.26 3.46
C TYR A 69 -8.00 -1.54 2.25
N ARG A 70 -7.23 -1.47 1.18
CA ARG A 70 -7.67 -0.98 -0.12
C ARG A 70 -7.38 -2.03 -1.17
N VAL A 71 -8.16 -1.98 -2.23
CA VAL A 71 -8.12 -2.94 -3.32
C VAL A 71 -7.79 -2.23 -4.61
N LEU A 72 -6.87 -2.82 -5.39
CA LEU A 72 -6.54 -2.38 -6.74
C LEU A 72 -6.62 -3.57 -7.69
N ALA A 73 -6.96 -3.31 -8.94
CA ALA A 73 -6.89 -4.30 -10.00
C ALA A 73 -5.48 -4.25 -10.64
N PRO A 74 -4.73 -5.35 -10.64
CA PRO A 74 -3.47 -5.44 -11.37
C PRO A 74 -3.74 -5.71 -12.85
N THR A 75 -2.74 -5.51 -13.71
CA THR A 75 -2.74 -6.07 -15.05
C THR A 75 -2.21 -7.49 -14.97
N VAL A 76 -2.90 -8.45 -15.60
CA VAL A 76 -2.56 -9.87 -15.50
C VAL A 76 -2.45 -10.47 -16.89
N LYS A 77 -1.42 -11.28 -17.09
CA LYS A 77 -1.19 -12.04 -18.33
C LYS A 77 -0.91 -13.49 -17.96
N ALA A 78 -1.69 -14.42 -18.52
CA ALA A 78 -1.36 -15.82 -18.48
C ALA A 78 -0.12 -16.07 -19.37
N THR A 79 0.80 -16.88 -18.88
CA THR A 79 1.99 -17.30 -19.63
C THR A 79 2.04 -18.82 -19.73
N ASP A 80 2.57 -19.33 -20.83
CA ASP A 80 2.77 -20.77 -20.99
C ASP A 80 3.79 -21.23 -19.94
N ALA A 81 3.39 -22.24 -19.18
CA ALA A 81 4.31 -22.86 -18.23
C ALA A 81 5.19 -23.91 -18.92
N GLU A 82 6.46 -23.89 -18.62
CA GLU A 82 7.34 -24.98 -19.02
C GLU A 82 6.88 -26.28 -18.34
N GLY A 83 6.61 -27.31 -19.14
CA GLY A 83 6.34 -28.67 -18.65
C GLY A 83 4.88 -29.05 -18.38
N GLY A 84 3.88 -28.20 -18.69
CA GLY A 84 2.44 -28.57 -18.73
C GLY A 84 1.74 -28.82 -17.38
N ARG A 85 2.46 -29.07 -16.29
CA ARG A 85 1.86 -29.33 -14.95
C ARG A 85 1.51 -28.07 -14.17
N ASN A 86 2.07 -26.93 -14.56
CA ASN A 86 1.87 -25.66 -13.89
C ASN A 86 1.13 -24.69 -14.80
N SER A 87 0.29 -23.85 -14.20
CA SER A 87 -0.19 -22.63 -14.84
C SER A 87 0.51 -21.43 -14.22
N VAL A 88 0.86 -20.46 -15.04
CA VAL A 88 1.63 -19.29 -14.61
C VAL A 88 0.96 -18.01 -15.08
N TRP A 89 0.91 -17.04 -14.19
CA TRP A 89 0.46 -15.69 -14.50
C TRP A 89 1.52 -14.67 -14.10
N GLU A 90 1.78 -13.74 -15.00
CA GLU A 90 2.49 -12.50 -14.68
C GLU A 90 1.48 -11.46 -14.20
N ILE A 91 1.73 -10.88 -13.05
CA ILE A 91 0.88 -9.89 -12.41
C ILE A 91 1.67 -8.60 -12.30
N GLN A 92 1.24 -7.56 -13.04
CA GLN A 92 1.82 -6.22 -12.97
C GLN A 92 1.04 -5.39 -11.97
N LEU A 93 1.68 -5.02 -10.86
CA LEU A 93 1.12 -4.12 -9.85
C LEU A 93 1.03 -2.69 -10.40
N PRO A 94 -0.02 -1.93 -10.06
CA PRO A 94 -0.16 -0.53 -10.52
C PRO A 94 0.89 0.40 -9.91
N VAL A 95 1.49 0.01 -8.79
CA VAL A 95 2.53 0.79 -8.10
C VAL A 95 3.66 -0.14 -7.65
N ARG A 96 4.89 0.23 -7.97
CA ARG A 96 6.10 -0.48 -7.53
C ARG A 96 6.28 -0.36 -6.01
N GLY A 97 6.62 -1.48 -5.37
CA GLY A 97 6.85 -1.51 -3.92
C GLY A 97 5.58 -1.37 -3.08
N LEU A 98 4.39 -1.56 -3.69
CA LEU A 98 3.13 -1.54 -2.96
C LEU A 98 3.13 -2.63 -1.88
N PRO A 99 2.82 -2.32 -0.60
CA PRO A 99 2.83 -3.30 0.48
C PRO A 99 1.59 -4.21 0.42
N VAL A 100 1.53 -5.05 -0.61
CA VAL A 100 0.44 -6.01 -0.83
C VAL A 100 0.42 -7.02 0.31
N SER A 101 -0.75 -7.20 0.93
CA SER A 101 -0.97 -8.17 2.01
C SER A 101 -1.43 -9.53 1.49
N HIS A 102 -2.28 -9.53 0.47
CA HIS A 102 -2.75 -10.75 -0.19
C HIS A 102 -3.29 -10.47 -1.58
N LEU A 103 -3.31 -11.50 -2.39
CA LEU A 103 -4.07 -11.54 -3.64
C LEU A 103 -5.42 -12.19 -3.38
N GLU A 104 -6.45 -11.72 -4.07
CA GLU A 104 -7.78 -12.31 -4.12
C GLU A 104 -8.10 -12.61 -5.58
N ILE A 105 -8.55 -13.83 -5.87
CA ILE A 105 -8.73 -14.33 -7.23
C ILE A 105 -10.01 -15.15 -7.28
N ASP A 106 -10.73 -15.09 -8.38
CA ASP A 106 -11.91 -15.91 -8.62
C ASP A 106 -11.57 -17.11 -9.52
N ALA A 107 -12.26 -18.22 -9.29
CA ALA A 107 -12.27 -19.40 -10.15
C ALA A 107 -13.66 -20.01 -10.16
N PRO A 108 -14.20 -20.46 -11.30
CA PRO A 108 -15.54 -21.04 -11.37
C PRO A 108 -15.60 -22.50 -10.93
N GLU A 109 -14.47 -23.22 -10.90
CA GLU A 109 -14.44 -24.64 -10.59
C GLU A 109 -14.90 -24.92 -9.16
N LYS A 110 -15.72 -25.95 -8.97
CA LYS A 110 -16.36 -26.30 -7.69
C LYS A 110 -15.62 -27.38 -6.90
N LEU A 111 -14.67 -28.06 -7.53
CA LEU A 111 -13.89 -29.14 -6.89
C LEU A 111 -12.44 -29.07 -7.34
N PHE A 112 -11.56 -28.76 -6.43
CA PHE A 112 -10.13 -28.82 -6.67
C PHE A 112 -9.32 -28.73 -5.37
N SER A 113 -8.05 -29.14 -5.46
CA SER A 113 -6.99 -28.88 -4.49
C SER A 113 -5.75 -28.47 -5.27
N ARG A 114 -5.20 -27.26 -5.03
CA ARG A 114 -4.05 -26.72 -5.75
C ARG A 114 -3.10 -26.02 -4.81
N ARG A 115 -1.81 -26.30 -5.01
CA ARG A 115 -0.75 -25.50 -4.38
C ARG A 115 -0.48 -24.27 -5.23
N VAL A 116 -0.33 -23.13 -4.57
CA VAL A 116 -0.12 -21.84 -5.22
C VAL A 116 1.05 -21.13 -4.56
N VAL A 117 1.92 -20.53 -5.38
CA VAL A 117 3.07 -19.76 -4.93
C VAL A 117 3.10 -18.43 -5.66
N VAL A 118 3.43 -17.35 -4.93
CA VAL A 118 3.68 -16.02 -5.47
C VAL A 118 5.14 -15.67 -5.25
N GLU A 119 5.80 -15.26 -6.32
CA GLU A 119 7.22 -14.93 -6.36
C GLU A 119 7.45 -13.59 -7.05
N GLU A 120 8.60 -12.99 -6.80
CA GLU A 120 9.14 -11.88 -7.58
C GLU A 120 10.61 -12.13 -7.93
N ASN A 121 11.07 -11.54 -9.04
CA ASN A 121 12.49 -11.49 -9.38
C ASN A 121 13.14 -10.31 -8.65
N ARG A 122 14.19 -10.57 -7.88
CA ARG A 122 15.01 -9.58 -7.18
C ARG A 122 16.41 -9.56 -7.74
N ASN A 123 16.94 -8.37 -7.99
CA ASN A 123 18.36 -8.21 -8.29
C ASN A 123 19.15 -8.22 -6.99
N VAL A 124 20.00 -9.23 -6.83
CA VAL A 124 20.87 -9.37 -5.66
C VAL A 124 22.28 -8.93 -6.08
N PRO A 125 22.87 -7.89 -5.46
CA PRO A 125 24.20 -7.44 -5.78
C PRO A 125 25.21 -8.59 -5.69
N GLY A 126 25.94 -8.84 -6.79
CA GLY A 126 26.93 -9.92 -6.89
C GLY A 126 26.39 -11.32 -7.19
N ALA A 127 25.07 -11.57 -7.09
CA ALA A 127 24.45 -12.86 -7.36
C ALA A 127 23.51 -12.86 -8.59
N GLY A 128 23.23 -11.66 -9.15
CA GLY A 128 22.34 -11.52 -10.30
C GLY A 128 20.86 -11.49 -9.94
N THR A 129 20.00 -12.03 -10.81
CA THR A 129 18.55 -12.07 -10.57
C THR A 129 18.16 -13.38 -9.87
N GLU A 130 17.63 -13.27 -8.68
CA GLU A 130 17.09 -14.39 -7.92
C GLU A 130 15.57 -14.30 -7.81
N ARG A 131 14.93 -15.48 -7.69
CA ARG A 131 13.49 -15.58 -7.48
C ARG A 131 13.20 -15.69 -5.99
N ALA A 132 12.51 -14.69 -5.45
CA ALA A 132 12.11 -14.64 -4.06
C ALA A 132 10.64 -15.04 -3.89
N VAL A 133 10.36 -16.02 -3.04
CA VAL A 133 9.00 -16.40 -2.67
C VAL A 133 8.44 -15.35 -1.73
N LEU A 134 7.30 -14.75 -2.08
CA LEU A 134 6.60 -13.74 -1.28
C LEU A 134 5.52 -14.36 -0.41
N GLY A 135 4.91 -15.44 -0.87
CA GLY A 135 3.84 -16.13 -0.16
C GLY A 135 3.26 -17.28 -0.97
N GLY A 136 2.23 -17.91 -0.42
CA GLY A 136 1.56 -19.02 -1.07
C GLY A 136 0.37 -19.52 -0.29
N ALA A 137 -0.36 -20.45 -0.89
CA ALA A 137 -1.53 -21.06 -0.28
C ALA A 137 -1.73 -22.49 -0.78
N GLN A 138 -2.43 -23.28 0.01
CA GLN A 138 -3.06 -24.51 -0.46
C GLN A 138 -4.54 -24.19 -0.67
N TRP A 139 -4.94 -23.99 -1.92
CA TRP A 139 -6.34 -23.81 -2.26
C TRP A 139 -7.06 -25.14 -2.24
N PHE A 140 -8.17 -25.16 -1.54
CA PHE A 140 -9.07 -26.29 -1.50
C PHE A 140 -10.50 -25.82 -1.66
N ARG A 141 -11.26 -26.47 -2.54
CA ARG A 141 -12.69 -26.20 -2.73
C ARG A 141 -13.47 -27.49 -2.94
N ARG A 142 -14.60 -27.55 -2.27
CA ARG A 142 -15.60 -28.61 -2.45
C ARG A 142 -17.00 -27.98 -2.31
N GLY A 143 -17.68 -27.79 -3.42
CA GLY A 143 -19.05 -27.23 -3.43
C GLY A 143 -19.07 -25.76 -3.83
N GLU A 144 -19.49 -24.87 -2.93
CA GLU A 144 -19.74 -23.45 -3.24
C GLU A 144 -18.49 -22.69 -3.66
N THR A 145 -18.71 -21.68 -4.52
CA THR A 145 -17.64 -20.81 -5.01
C THR A 145 -17.28 -19.76 -3.97
N THR A 146 -16.08 -19.86 -3.41
CA THR A 146 -15.49 -18.88 -2.51
C THR A 146 -14.33 -18.18 -3.21
N ARG A 147 -13.99 -16.99 -2.75
CA ARG A 147 -12.81 -16.27 -3.22
C ARG A 147 -11.54 -16.99 -2.81
N LEU A 148 -10.58 -17.05 -3.72
CA LEU A 148 -9.28 -17.67 -3.46
C LEU A 148 -8.31 -16.59 -2.98
N LEU A 149 -7.73 -16.82 -1.81
CA LEU A 149 -6.77 -15.90 -1.22
C LEU A 149 -5.36 -16.48 -1.29
N VAL A 150 -4.39 -15.62 -1.58
CA VAL A 150 -2.96 -15.95 -1.45
C VAL A 150 -2.34 -14.90 -0.54
N PRO A 151 -2.10 -15.20 0.73
CA PRO A 151 -1.42 -14.28 1.63
C PRO A 151 0.03 -14.10 1.22
N LEU A 152 0.52 -12.85 1.30
CA LEU A 152 1.92 -12.53 1.14
C LEU A 152 2.53 -12.27 2.52
N THR A 153 3.54 -13.05 2.88
CA THR A 153 4.29 -12.91 4.13
C THR A 153 5.42 -11.91 4.01
N ILE A 154 5.84 -11.65 2.78
CA ILE A 154 6.86 -10.68 2.41
C ILE A 154 6.24 -9.70 1.41
N ALA A 155 6.33 -8.40 1.68
CA ALA A 155 5.86 -7.38 0.75
C ALA A 155 6.71 -7.36 -0.53
N PRO A 156 6.10 -7.16 -1.70
CA PRO A 156 6.82 -6.97 -2.96
C PRO A 156 7.77 -5.77 -2.89
N SER A 157 8.94 -5.91 -3.48
CA SER A 157 9.89 -4.79 -3.69
C SER A 157 9.80 -4.21 -5.10
N GLY A 158 9.29 -5.02 -6.02
CA GLY A 158 9.05 -4.67 -7.42
C GLY A 158 7.58 -4.35 -7.69
N ASP A 159 7.26 -4.36 -8.97
CA ASP A 159 5.91 -4.20 -9.50
C ASP A 159 5.47 -5.41 -10.34
N ARG A 160 6.32 -6.44 -10.47
CA ARG A 160 6.03 -7.66 -11.21
C ARG A 160 6.07 -8.87 -10.31
N LEU A 161 4.96 -9.56 -10.25
CA LEU A 161 4.80 -10.80 -9.50
C LEU A 161 4.57 -11.94 -10.47
N ARG A 162 4.96 -13.13 -10.07
CA ARG A 162 4.67 -14.37 -10.74
C ARG A 162 3.81 -15.25 -9.83
N LEU A 163 2.62 -15.60 -10.29
CA LEU A 163 1.76 -16.58 -9.64
C LEU A 163 1.93 -17.91 -10.35
N THR A 164 2.24 -18.96 -9.62
CA THR A 164 2.34 -20.32 -10.14
C THR A 164 1.32 -21.20 -9.43
N VAL A 165 0.52 -21.94 -10.18
CA VAL A 165 -0.44 -22.94 -9.69
C VAL A 165 0.01 -24.30 -10.15
N ASP A 166 0.25 -25.22 -9.21
CA ASP A 166 0.53 -26.63 -9.52
C ASP A 166 -0.79 -27.35 -9.80
N ASN A 167 -1.00 -27.73 -11.05
CA ASN A 167 -2.20 -28.44 -11.50
C ASN A 167 -2.10 -29.96 -11.28
N GLY A 168 -0.89 -30.48 -11.04
CA GLY A 168 -0.65 -31.91 -11.06
C GLY A 168 -1.07 -32.50 -12.42
N ASP A 169 -1.95 -33.49 -12.37
CA ASP A 169 -2.49 -34.15 -13.58
C ASP A 169 -3.90 -33.65 -13.95
N ASN A 170 -4.30 -32.49 -13.43
CA ASN A 170 -5.63 -31.94 -13.67
C ASN A 170 -5.57 -30.76 -14.65
N ALA A 171 -6.73 -30.44 -15.26
CA ALA A 171 -6.87 -29.25 -16.07
C ALA A 171 -6.57 -27.97 -15.28
N PRO A 172 -5.99 -26.94 -15.93
CA PRO A 172 -5.81 -25.63 -15.34
C PRO A 172 -7.12 -25.02 -14.83
N LEU A 173 -7.03 -24.26 -13.73
CA LEU A 173 -8.15 -23.46 -13.23
C LEU A 173 -8.35 -22.23 -14.13
N ALA A 174 -9.62 -21.84 -14.37
CA ALA A 174 -9.97 -20.63 -15.11
C ALA A 174 -9.94 -19.42 -14.17
N LEU A 175 -8.74 -18.97 -13.78
CA LEU A 175 -8.56 -17.83 -12.87
C LEU A 175 -8.97 -16.51 -13.51
N ALA A 176 -9.74 -15.70 -12.77
CA ALA A 176 -10.23 -14.41 -13.20
C ALA A 176 -10.30 -13.39 -12.06
N ASN A 177 -10.60 -12.13 -12.38
CA ASN A 177 -10.86 -11.06 -11.40
C ASN A 177 -9.78 -10.94 -10.33
N PHE A 178 -8.53 -10.84 -10.73
CA PHE A 178 -7.41 -10.64 -9.82
C PHE A 178 -7.52 -9.29 -9.11
N ARG A 179 -7.39 -9.31 -7.80
CA ARG A 179 -7.41 -8.14 -6.94
C ARG A 179 -6.21 -8.18 -6.00
N VAL A 180 -5.53 -7.05 -5.83
CA VAL A 180 -4.45 -6.90 -4.86
C VAL A 180 -4.96 -6.07 -3.68
N HIS A 181 -4.78 -6.60 -2.49
CA HIS A 181 -5.15 -5.94 -1.25
C HIS A 181 -3.89 -5.42 -0.57
N TYR A 182 -3.88 -4.13 -0.22
CA TYR A 182 -2.78 -3.51 0.49
C TYR A 182 -3.27 -2.73 1.71
N ARG A 183 -2.37 -2.51 2.65
CA ARG A 183 -2.67 -1.73 3.84
C ARG A 183 -2.31 -0.27 3.60
N THR A 184 -3.20 0.62 4.02
CA THR A 184 -2.93 2.04 4.10
C THR A 184 -3.25 2.57 5.49
N TYR A 185 -2.86 3.79 5.76
CA TYR A 185 -3.11 4.52 6.99
C TYR A 185 -3.36 5.99 6.69
N ALA A 186 -3.72 6.78 7.70
CA ALA A 186 -4.03 8.19 7.51
C ALA A 186 -3.18 9.08 8.41
N LEU A 187 -2.96 10.33 7.97
CA LEU A 187 -2.44 11.41 8.79
C LEU A 187 -3.62 12.22 9.32
N VAL A 188 -3.57 12.58 10.60
CA VAL A 188 -4.57 13.42 11.26
C VAL A 188 -3.91 14.71 11.73
N PHE A 189 -4.43 15.86 11.29
CA PHE A 189 -3.87 17.18 11.54
C PHE A 189 -4.95 18.27 11.52
N LYS A 190 -4.61 19.50 11.86
CA LYS A 190 -5.53 20.67 11.75
C LYS A 190 -5.18 21.50 10.53
N ALA A 191 -6.20 21.91 9.78
CA ALA A 191 -6.05 22.84 8.66
C ALA A 191 -7.30 23.67 8.44
N LYS A 192 -7.15 24.78 7.70
CA LYS A 192 -8.23 25.66 7.26
C LYS A 192 -8.58 25.35 5.80
N ALA A 193 -9.84 25.55 5.44
CA ALA A 193 -10.27 25.41 4.05
C ALA A 193 -9.42 26.27 3.11
N GLY A 194 -8.93 25.68 2.03
CA GLY A 194 -8.08 26.35 1.04
C GLY A 194 -6.61 26.49 1.44
N ASP A 195 -6.17 25.98 2.59
CA ASP A 195 -4.74 25.98 2.95
C ASP A 195 -3.91 25.31 1.84
N PRO A 196 -2.85 25.96 1.32
CA PRO A 196 -1.98 25.39 0.29
C PRO A 196 -1.02 24.38 0.92
N MET A 197 -1.40 23.13 0.92
CA MET A 197 -0.65 22.09 1.60
C MET A 197 -0.03 21.10 0.63
N THR A 198 1.12 20.54 1.02
CA THR A 198 1.78 19.46 0.28
C THR A 198 2.26 18.37 1.22
N LEU A 199 2.13 17.11 0.78
CA LEU A 199 2.74 15.96 1.40
C LEU A 199 4.04 15.63 0.68
N HIS A 200 5.14 15.50 1.45
CA HIS A 200 6.45 15.07 0.97
C HIS A 200 6.79 13.70 1.54
N TYR A 201 7.34 12.80 0.71
CA TYR A 201 7.74 11.44 1.08
C TYR A 201 8.87 10.90 0.19
N GLY A 202 9.49 9.79 0.59
CA GLY A 202 10.60 9.18 -0.16
C GLY A 202 11.98 9.73 0.22
N ASN A 203 12.20 10.10 1.48
CA ASN A 203 13.51 10.43 2.04
C ASN A 203 13.92 9.42 3.13
N PRO A 204 14.59 8.31 2.75
CA PRO A 204 14.94 7.26 3.70
C PRO A 204 15.94 7.68 4.77
N GLY A 205 16.71 8.75 4.52
CA GLY A 205 17.78 9.22 5.42
C GLY A 205 17.31 10.18 6.51
N VAL A 206 16.05 10.60 6.54
CA VAL A 206 15.55 11.57 7.51
C VAL A 206 15.02 10.87 8.77
N ASN A 207 15.22 11.50 9.93
CA ASN A 207 14.59 11.04 11.17
C ASN A 207 13.08 11.29 11.15
N ALA A 208 12.31 10.45 11.86
CA ALA A 208 10.89 10.69 12.07
C ALA A 208 10.65 12.05 12.74
N PRO A 209 9.58 12.78 12.37
CA PRO A 209 9.28 14.05 13.01
C PRO A 209 8.89 13.82 14.48
N ALA A 210 9.34 14.72 15.35
CA ALA A 210 8.93 14.76 16.74
C ALA A 210 8.08 16.04 16.95
N TYR A 211 6.78 15.88 16.84
CA TYR A 211 5.83 16.98 17.05
C TYR A 211 5.19 16.91 18.44
N ASP A 212 4.90 18.06 19.03
CA ASP A 212 4.12 18.15 20.26
C ASP A 212 2.67 17.61 20.09
N ALA A 213 2.24 17.40 18.86
CA ALA A 213 0.99 16.73 18.52
C ALA A 213 0.83 15.36 19.20
N ALA A 214 1.91 14.69 19.55
CA ALA A 214 1.91 13.45 20.32
C ALA A 214 1.25 13.62 21.70
N ALA A 215 1.35 14.79 22.31
CA ALA A 215 0.72 15.08 23.62
C ALA A 215 -0.82 15.11 23.56
N VAL A 216 -1.39 15.34 22.37
CA VAL A 216 -2.85 15.41 22.12
C VAL A 216 -3.33 14.35 21.12
N GLU A 217 -2.54 13.30 20.90
CA GLU A 217 -2.81 12.26 19.92
C GLU A 217 -4.18 11.62 20.11
N SER A 218 -4.50 11.22 21.33
CA SER A 218 -5.79 10.58 21.65
C SER A 218 -6.98 11.49 21.35
N GLU A 219 -6.87 12.78 21.63
CA GLU A 219 -7.91 13.77 21.36
C GLU A 219 -8.08 14.00 19.85
N LEU A 220 -6.97 14.10 19.10
CA LEU A 220 -7.00 14.23 17.63
C LEU A 220 -7.61 12.98 16.97
N LEU A 221 -7.25 11.80 17.47
CA LEU A 221 -7.80 10.55 16.94
C LEU A 221 -9.28 10.34 17.33
N ALA A 222 -9.76 10.93 18.41
CA ALA A 222 -11.17 10.88 18.82
C ALA A 222 -12.04 11.99 18.20
N ALA A 223 -11.45 13.09 17.75
CA ALA A 223 -12.19 14.24 17.21
C ALA A 223 -12.96 13.86 15.92
N ASP A 224 -14.04 14.61 15.65
CA ASP A 224 -14.69 14.58 14.33
C ASP A 224 -13.71 15.06 13.25
N LYS A 225 -13.63 14.32 12.15
CA LYS A 225 -12.69 14.56 11.08
C LYS A 225 -13.38 14.86 9.76
N VAL A 226 -12.74 15.71 8.98
CA VAL A 226 -13.09 15.93 7.59
C VAL A 226 -12.01 15.28 6.72
N ASP A 227 -12.41 14.57 5.67
CA ASP A 227 -11.44 13.97 4.76
C ASP A 227 -10.76 15.04 3.92
N ALA A 228 -9.43 15.06 3.95
CA ALA A 228 -8.59 15.79 3.02
C ALA A 228 -8.25 14.87 1.84
N VAL A 229 -8.01 15.44 0.68
CA VAL A 229 -7.74 14.69 -0.56
C VAL A 229 -6.28 14.82 -0.92
N LEU A 230 -5.60 13.68 -1.06
CA LEU A 230 -4.26 13.61 -1.61
C LEU A 230 -4.34 13.49 -3.13
N GLU A 231 -3.80 14.50 -3.82
CA GLU A 231 -3.74 14.49 -5.28
C GLU A 231 -2.59 13.60 -5.78
N SER A 232 -2.70 13.14 -7.03
CA SER A 232 -1.61 12.37 -7.64
C SER A 232 -0.34 13.20 -7.71
N PRO A 233 0.85 12.61 -7.51
CA PRO A 233 2.13 13.30 -7.60
C PRO A 233 2.46 13.78 -9.01
#